data_8082fb02dd7f619e9834c2d01a808890
#
_entry.id   8082fb02dd7f619e9834c2d01a808890
#
_cell.length_a   1.000
_cell.length_b   1.000
_cell.length_c   1.000
_cell.angle_alpha   90.00
_cell.angle_beta   90.00
_cell.angle_gamma   90.00
#
_symmetry.space_group_name_H-M   'P 1'
#
loop_
_entity.id
_entity.type
_entity.pdbx_description
1 polymer ?
#
loop_
_entity_poly.entity_id
_entity_poly.type
_entity_poly.pdbx_seq_one_letter_code
_entity_poly.pdbx_strand_id
1 'polypeptide(L)'
;AREGGAVAAVVEHPVDDPLPQLVVGDTRMALGLLARERRRAWGGPLVAVTGNSGKTTVKQMLATLLARQGETLATHGNLNNDIGAPLTLLALDSDHQRAVVELGANHLGEIAWTAALAEPQVAIITNVTGAHVGEFGGMGRIAQAKGEILGGLGPEGVAVLNRDDRYFSLWQSLASPSEVIDFGLTPEARLHAGELVCDTRGRYAFTLTFDAQVLGRVELPLMGRHNVSNALAAAAGALAMGLSAADVVAGLGEVVPTPGRLTVEEGLRGARLLDDTYNANPGAMKAAIDALLGLPGPHWCLLGAMGELGEASADLHAEIGRYARERGITFLGTLGEAAETAARAFGEGGYHFSDQAAMVRHVRQHLPEAASVLVKGSRAAGMEGVVAALRPDVSR
;
A
#
# COMPACT_ATOMS: atom_id res chain seq x y z
N ALA A 1 8.68 25.06 19.82
CA ALA A 1 7.29 25.37 19.49
C ALA A 1 7.07 26.89 19.40
N ARG A 2 7.35 27.65 20.45
CA ARG A 2 7.15 29.11 20.51
C ARG A 2 7.88 29.86 19.41
N GLU A 3 9.17 29.57 19.17
CA GLU A 3 9.97 30.18 18.08
C GLU A 3 9.40 29.84 16.67
N GLY A 4 8.68 28.74 16.56
CA GLY A 4 7.95 28.34 15.34
C GLY A 4 6.54 28.91 15.24
N GLY A 5 6.16 29.88 16.13
CA GLY A 5 4.87 30.56 16.05
C GLY A 5 3.73 29.88 16.79
N ALA A 6 3.98 28.87 17.64
CA ALA A 6 2.93 28.28 18.46
C ALA A 6 2.36 29.29 19.45
N VAL A 7 1.03 29.35 19.59
CA VAL A 7 0.32 30.25 20.48
C VAL A 7 -0.10 29.58 21.80
N ALA A 8 -0.10 28.28 21.85
CA ALA A 8 -0.37 27.45 23.03
C ALA A 8 0.31 26.08 22.89
N ALA A 9 0.39 25.33 23.97
CA ALA A 9 0.88 23.95 24.00
C ALA A 9 -0.08 23.04 24.74
N VAL A 10 -0.20 21.79 24.26
CA VAL A 10 -0.86 20.68 25.00
C VAL A 10 0.25 19.84 25.59
N VAL A 11 0.24 19.65 26.90
CA VAL A 11 1.33 19.01 27.66
C VAL A 11 0.77 18.03 28.70
N GLU A 12 1.54 17.02 29.06
CA GLU A 12 1.18 16.12 30.17
C GLU A 12 1.62 16.69 31.53
N HIS A 13 2.71 17.45 31.52
CA HIS A 13 3.22 18.14 32.70
C HIS A 13 3.56 19.59 32.33
N PRO A 14 3.26 20.57 33.21
CA PRO A 14 3.66 21.95 32.97
C PRO A 14 5.16 22.05 32.74
N VAL A 15 5.53 22.85 31.74
CA VAL A 15 6.95 23.17 31.44
C VAL A 15 7.19 24.66 31.71
N ASP A 16 8.44 25.02 32.02
CA ASP A 16 8.83 26.41 32.25
C ASP A 16 8.94 27.17 30.92
N ASP A 17 7.79 27.56 30.39
CA ASP A 17 7.65 28.36 29.16
C ASP A 17 6.42 29.29 29.31
N PRO A 18 6.48 30.57 28.84
CA PRO A 18 5.37 31.51 28.94
C PRO A 18 4.18 31.22 28.02
N LEU A 19 4.26 30.22 27.10
CA LEU A 19 3.11 29.80 26.30
C LEU A 19 1.96 29.35 27.18
N PRO A 20 0.70 29.70 26.88
CA PRO A 20 -0.46 29.06 27.47
C PRO A 20 -0.39 27.54 27.32
N GLN A 21 -0.61 26.81 28.41
CA GLN A 21 -0.47 25.36 28.44
C GLN A 21 -1.79 24.72 28.85
N LEU A 22 -2.29 23.78 28.02
CA LEU A 22 -3.39 22.88 28.37
C LEU A 22 -2.77 21.59 28.89
N VAL A 23 -2.93 21.34 30.19
CA VAL A 23 -2.45 20.10 30.82
C VAL A 23 -3.49 19.00 30.64
N VAL A 24 -3.08 17.87 30.07
CA VAL A 24 -3.93 16.70 29.80
C VAL A 24 -3.29 15.42 30.34
N GLY A 25 -4.06 14.37 30.52
CA GLY A 25 -3.53 13.08 31.00
C GLY A 25 -2.75 12.28 29.96
N ASP A 26 -3.00 12.53 28.66
CA ASP A 26 -2.36 11.84 27.53
C ASP A 26 -2.40 12.75 26.32
N THR A 27 -1.22 13.18 25.85
CA THR A 27 -1.10 14.10 24.71
C THR A 27 -1.42 13.44 23.37
N ARG A 28 -1.22 12.12 23.22
CA ARG A 28 -1.59 11.37 22.00
C ARG A 28 -3.11 11.25 21.88
N MET A 29 -3.79 10.95 22.99
CA MET A 29 -5.24 10.95 23.03
C MET A 29 -5.80 12.35 22.73
N ALA A 30 -5.23 13.40 23.31
CA ALA A 30 -5.63 14.78 23.06
C ALA A 30 -5.46 15.18 21.59
N LEU A 31 -4.36 14.78 20.94
CA LEU A 31 -4.13 14.98 19.50
C LEU A 31 -5.24 14.33 18.67
N GLY A 32 -5.59 13.07 18.98
CA GLY A 32 -6.68 12.35 18.30
C GLY A 32 -8.02 13.05 18.48
N LEU A 33 -8.37 13.45 19.71
CA LEU A 33 -9.64 14.14 19.99
C LEU A 33 -9.73 15.50 19.27
N LEU A 34 -8.64 16.28 19.22
CA LEU A 34 -8.58 17.51 18.43
C LEU A 34 -8.80 17.25 16.94
N ALA A 35 -8.19 16.19 16.42
CA ALA A 35 -8.35 15.76 15.03
C ALA A 35 -9.80 15.35 14.72
N ARG A 36 -10.47 14.65 15.64
CA ARG A 36 -11.89 14.29 15.50
C ARG A 36 -12.78 15.52 15.49
N GLU A 37 -12.55 16.50 16.35
CA GLU A 37 -13.33 17.75 16.34
C GLU A 37 -13.11 18.51 15.02
N ARG A 38 -11.88 18.53 14.49
CA ARG A 38 -11.61 19.09 13.15
C ARG A 38 -12.35 18.33 12.06
N ARG A 39 -12.32 16.98 12.11
CA ARG A 39 -13.07 16.10 11.20
C ARG A 39 -14.56 16.39 11.20
N ARG A 40 -15.16 16.54 12.37
CA ARG A 40 -16.58 16.84 12.55
C ARG A 40 -16.93 18.25 12.08
N ALA A 41 -16.08 19.23 12.38
CA ALA A 41 -16.27 20.62 11.93
C ALA A 41 -16.19 20.73 10.40
N TRP A 42 -15.33 19.94 9.74
CA TRP A 42 -15.29 19.87 8.29
C TRP A 42 -16.54 19.19 7.70
N GLY A 43 -17.01 18.11 8.27
CA GLY A 43 -18.28 17.43 7.94
C GLY A 43 -18.38 16.77 6.57
N GLY A 44 -17.38 16.92 5.71
CA GLY A 44 -17.40 16.40 4.33
C GLY A 44 -17.22 14.88 4.24
N PRO A 45 -17.40 14.31 3.05
CA PRO A 45 -17.33 12.87 2.82
C PRO A 45 -15.89 12.35 2.85
N LEU A 46 -15.67 11.25 3.60
CA LEU A 46 -14.35 10.66 3.86
C LEU A 46 -14.35 9.15 3.60
N VAL A 47 -13.34 8.67 2.87
CA VAL A 47 -13.04 7.25 2.70
C VAL A 47 -11.84 6.87 3.56
N ALA A 48 -11.97 5.79 4.33
CA ALA A 48 -10.85 5.20 5.06
C ALA A 48 -10.39 3.89 4.38
N VAL A 49 -9.07 3.68 4.30
CA VAL A 49 -8.48 2.51 3.63
C VAL A 49 -7.52 1.79 4.58
N THR A 50 -7.70 0.49 4.74
CA THR A 50 -6.76 -0.39 5.46
C THR A 50 -6.48 -1.68 4.70
N GLY A 51 -5.60 -2.52 5.24
CA GLY A 51 -5.18 -3.82 4.74
C GLY A 51 -3.69 -4.06 4.95
N ASN A 52 -3.20 -5.23 4.59
CA ASN A 52 -1.77 -5.52 4.69
C ASN A 52 -0.98 -4.89 3.53
N SER A 53 -1.43 -5.09 2.31
CA SER A 53 -0.80 -4.60 1.08
C SER A 53 -1.78 -3.77 0.26
N GLY A 54 -1.26 -2.87 -0.58
CA GLY A 54 -2.08 -2.08 -1.51
C GLY A 54 -2.72 -0.81 -0.93
N LYS A 55 -2.72 -0.59 0.39
CA LYS A 55 -3.33 0.61 1.03
C LYS A 55 -2.97 1.92 0.34
N THR A 56 -1.68 2.20 0.24
CA THR A 56 -1.19 3.46 -0.36
C THR A 56 -1.53 3.57 -1.85
N THR A 57 -1.50 2.45 -2.56
CA THR A 57 -1.89 2.42 -3.99
C THR A 57 -3.39 2.69 -4.14
N VAL A 58 -4.23 2.04 -3.35
CA VAL A 58 -5.69 2.27 -3.34
C VAL A 58 -6.00 3.71 -2.93
N LYS A 59 -5.35 4.23 -1.88
CA LYS A 59 -5.46 5.64 -1.47
C LYS A 59 -5.12 6.59 -2.62
N GLN A 60 -4.02 6.35 -3.33
CA GLN A 60 -3.59 7.19 -4.44
C GLN A 60 -4.56 7.12 -5.62
N MET A 61 -5.03 5.92 -5.98
CA MET A 61 -6.07 5.74 -7.00
C MET A 61 -7.35 6.49 -6.61
N LEU A 62 -7.82 6.32 -5.38
CA LEU A 62 -9.00 7.04 -4.87
C LEU A 62 -8.83 8.54 -4.91
N ALA A 63 -7.67 9.06 -4.49
CA ALA A 63 -7.40 10.50 -4.55
C ALA A 63 -7.48 11.01 -6.00
N THR A 64 -6.94 10.28 -6.97
CA THR A 64 -7.04 10.61 -8.41
C THR A 64 -8.49 10.60 -8.88
N LEU A 65 -9.26 9.56 -8.49
CA LEU A 65 -10.68 9.46 -8.88
C LEU A 65 -11.52 10.59 -8.28
N LEU A 66 -11.39 10.82 -6.97
CA LEU A 66 -12.20 11.80 -6.24
C LEU A 66 -11.84 13.24 -6.63
N ALA A 67 -10.58 13.52 -6.97
CA ALA A 67 -10.12 14.83 -7.43
C ALA A 67 -10.82 15.30 -8.73
N ARG A 68 -11.44 14.38 -9.50
CA ARG A 68 -12.25 14.75 -10.67
C ARG A 68 -13.54 15.51 -10.29
N GLN A 69 -13.95 15.44 -9.03
CA GLN A 69 -15.16 16.12 -8.53
C GLN A 69 -14.86 17.19 -7.49
N GLY A 70 -13.59 17.51 -7.23
CA GLY A 70 -13.19 18.59 -6.33
C GLY A 70 -11.91 18.30 -5.56
N GLU A 71 -11.41 19.32 -4.85
CA GLU A 71 -10.19 19.21 -4.05
C GLU A 71 -10.31 18.09 -3.02
N THR A 72 -9.34 17.20 -3.03
CA THR A 72 -9.36 15.96 -2.23
C THR A 72 -8.14 15.88 -1.34
N LEU A 73 -8.33 15.89 -0.03
CA LEU A 73 -7.26 15.57 0.92
C LEU A 73 -6.94 14.06 0.86
N ALA A 74 -5.66 13.72 0.77
CA ALA A 74 -5.21 12.33 0.93
C ALA A 74 -4.08 12.25 1.95
N THR A 75 -4.02 11.16 2.74
CA THR A 75 -2.91 10.92 3.67
C THR A 75 -1.57 11.10 2.96
N HIS A 76 -0.75 12.01 3.46
CA HIS A 76 0.59 12.25 2.94
C HIS A 76 1.57 11.17 3.41
N GLY A 77 2.36 10.63 2.49
CA GLY A 77 3.38 9.61 2.81
C GLY A 77 2.80 8.41 3.56
N ASN A 78 3.36 8.11 4.72
CA ASN A 78 2.97 7.02 5.63
C ASN A 78 2.35 7.52 6.96
N LEU A 79 1.72 8.69 6.98
CA LEU A 79 1.04 9.25 8.16
C LEU A 79 -0.26 8.50 8.46
N ASN A 80 -0.16 7.19 8.74
CA ASN A 80 -1.30 6.27 8.82
C ASN A 80 -1.46 5.58 10.20
N ASN A 81 -0.61 5.91 11.18
CA ASN A 81 -0.70 5.41 12.55
C ASN A 81 -1.51 6.36 13.45
N ASP A 82 -1.51 6.10 14.75
CA ASP A 82 -2.22 6.85 15.80
C ASP A 82 -1.77 8.31 15.98
N ILE A 83 -0.65 8.70 15.40
CA ILE A 83 -0.20 10.11 15.29
C ILE A 83 -0.47 10.65 13.89
N GLY A 84 -0.13 9.88 12.86
CA GLY A 84 -0.20 10.31 11.47
C GLY A 84 -1.62 10.50 10.95
N ALA A 85 -2.55 9.61 11.32
CA ALA A 85 -3.96 9.75 10.94
C ALA A 85 -4.58 11.02 11.56
N PRO A 86 -4.40 11.33 12.87
CA PRO A 86 -4.79 12.63 13.44
C PRO A 86 -4.20 13.83 12.70
N LEU A 87 -2.90 13.81 12.36
CA LEU A 87 -2.26 14.89 11.62
C LEU A 87 -2.90 15.09 10.24
N THR A 88 -3.26 14.00 9.56
CA THR A 88 -3.99 14.06 8.29
C THR A 88 -5.37 14.71 8.47
N LEU A 89 -6.12 14.33 9.52
CA LEU A 89 -7.44 14.92 9.80
C LEU A 89 -7.36 16.40 10.19
N LEU A 90 -6.32 16.82 10.92
CA LEU A 90 -6.08 18.22 11.26
C LEU A 90 -5.78 19.10 10.04
N ALA A 91 -5.28 18.51 8.94
CA ALA A 91 -5.04 19.22 7.70
C ALA A 91 -6.32 19.47 6.86
N LEU A 92 -7.48 18.91 7.26
CA LEU A 92 -8.76 19.22 6.61
C LEU A 92 -9.06 20.71 6.73
N ASP A 93 -9.50 21.32 5.63
CA ASP A 93 -9.93 22.73 5.58
C ASP A 93 -11.16 22.93 4.68
N SER A 94 -11.58 24.17 4.48
CA SER A 94 -12.77 24.53 3.70
C SER A 94 -12.63 24.25 2.21
N ASP A 95 -11.41 24.14 1.70
CA ASP A 95 -11.15 23.95 0.27
C ASP A 95 -11.31 22.47 -0.11
N HIS A 96 -11.08 21.56 0.84
CA HIS A 96 -11.28 20.14 0.64
C HIS A 96 -12.77 19.78 0.55
N GLN A 97 -13.16 19.14 -0.54
CA GLN A 97 -14.52 18.64 -0.74
C GLN A 97 -14.65 17.15 -0.39
N ARG A 98 -13.55 16.42 -0.38
CA ARG A 98 -13.46 14.99 -0.10
C ARG A 98 -12.15 14.66 0.63
N ALA A 99 -12.12 13.50 1.30
CA ALA A 99 -10.90 13.02 1.93
C ALA A 99 -10.71 11.51 1.76
N VAL A 100 -9.44 11.09 1.65
CA VAL A 100 -9.02 9.70 1.66
C VAL A 100 -7.96 9.51 2.73
N VAL A 101 -8.27 8.72 3.77
CA VAL A 101 -7.37 8.50 4.90
C VAL A 101 -6.90 7.04 4.92
N GLU A 102 -5.58 6.85 4.93
CA GLU A 102 -4.96 5.53 5.09
C GLU A 102 -4.82 5.22 6.59
N LEU A 103 -5.31 4.05 7.03
CA LEU A 103 -5.23 3.58 8.42
C LEU A 103 -4.37 2.31 8.49
N GLY A 104 -3.20 2.45 9.11
CA GLY A 104 -2.28 1.37 9.40
C GLY A 104 -2.35 0.93 10.86
N ALA A 105 -1.87 -0.28 11.14
CA ALA A 105 -1.71 -0.77 12.51
C ALA A 105 -0.67 -1.87 12.59
N ASN A 106 -0.03 -1.95 13.75
CA ASN A 106 0.84 -3.03 14.20
C ASN A 106 0.17 -3.85 15.33
N HIS A 107 -0.85 -3.31 16.01
CA HIS A 107 -1.56 -3.96 17.11
C HIS A 107 -3.07 -3.84 16.95
N LEU A 108 -3.79 -4.75 17.63
CA LEU A 108 -5.25 -4.66 17.80
C LEU A 108 -5.62 -3.36 18.53
N GLY A 109 -6.75 -2.76 18.15
CA GLY A 109 -7.27 -1.53 18.72
C GLY A 109 -6.77 -0.24 18.05
N GLU A 110 -5.65 -0.26 17.33
CA GLU A 110 -5.09 0.94 16.68
C GLU A 110 -5.98 1.44 15.53
N ILE A 111 -6.51 0.51 14.71
CA ILE A 111 -7.45 0.88 13.64
C ILE A 111 -8.81 1.25 14.23
N ALA A 112 -9.28 0.58 15.27
CA ALA A 112 -10.52 0.97 15.95
C ALA A 112 -10.46 2.42 16.43
N TRP A 113 -9.34 2.83 17.04
CA TRP A 113 -9.09 4.20 17.47
C TRP A 113 -9.10 5.18 16.30
N THR A 114 -8.26 4.95 15.30
CA THR A 114 -8.12 5.88 14.17
C THR A 114 -9.36 5.94 13.29
N ALA A 115 -10.12 4.86 13.15
CA ALA A 115 -11.41 4.82 12.47
C ALA A 115 -12.48 5.62 13.24
N ALA A 116 -12.50 5.52 14.59
CA ALA A 116 -13.41 6.31 15.42
C ALA A 116 -13.10 7.82 15.38
N LEU A 117 -11.87 8.21 15.06
CA LEU A 117 -11.50 9.61 14.83
C LEU A 117 -11.91 10.08 13.42
N ALA A 118 -11.72 9.21 12.41
CA ALA A 118 -11.99 9.53 11.01
C ALA A 118 -13.49 9.56 10.68
N GLU A 119 -14.31 8.79 11.38
CA GLU A 119 -15.77 8.67 11.13
C GLU A 119 -16.06 8.57 9.61
N PRO A 120 -15.57 7.51 8.93
CA PRO A 120 -15.66 7.40 7.48
C PRO A 120 -17.07 7.05 7.02
N GLN A 121 -17.47 7.52 5.83
CA GLN A 121 -18.68 7.06 5.14
C GLN A 121 -18.40 5.77 4.35
N VAL A 122 -17.15 5.58 3.90
CA VAL A 122 -16.73 4.37 3.18
C VAL A 122 -15.48 3.82 3.84
N ALA A 123 -15.50 2.53 4.19
CA ALA A 123 -14.37 1.81 4.76
C ALA A 123 -13.92 0.69 3.82
N ILE A 124 -12.64 0.69 3.43
CA ILE A 124 -12.07 -0.26 2.47
C ILE A 124 -11.08 -1.17 3.16
N ILE A 125 -11.22 -2.49 2.98
CA ILE A 125 -10.23 -3.50 3.38
C ILE A 125 -9.66 -4.13 2.10
N THR A 126 -8.36 -3.91 1.84
CA THR A 126 -7.74 -4.38 0.60
C THR A 126 -7.46 -5.88 0.62
N ASN A 127 -6.74 -6.37 1.63
CA ASN A 127 -6.38 -7.78 1.79
C ASN A 127 -5.73 -8.07 3.14
N VAL A 128 -5.59 -9.37 3.45
CA VAL A 128 -4.68 -9.91 4.48
C VAL A 128 -3.67 -10.83 3.84
N THR A 129 -2.41 -10.46 3.94
CA THR A 129 -1.24 -11.24 3.49
C THR A 129 -0.34 -11.56 4.69
N GLY A 130 0.73 -12.31 4.49
CA GLY A 130 1.66 -12.70 5.56
C GLY A 130 2.51 -11.59 6.19
N ALA A 131 2.18 -10.31 5.97
CA ALA A 131 2.88 -9.19 6.61
C ALA A 131 2.46 -9.01 8.07
N HIS A 132 3.40 -8.63 8.93
CA HIS A 132 3.19 -8.37 10.38
C HIS A 132 2.70 -9.58 11.19
N VAL A 133 2.87 -10.80 10.69
CA VAL A 133 2.41 -12.03 11.38
C VAL A 133 3.05 -12.15 12.76
N GLY A 134 4.33 -11.74 12.91
CA GLY A 134 5.04 -11.76 14.19
C GLY A 134 4.44 -10.82 15.24
N GLU A 135 4.06 -9.61 14.85
CA GLU A 135 3.52 -8.60 15.77
C GLU A 135 2.07 -8.90 16.19
N PHE A 136 1.25 -9.35 15.26
CA PHE A 136 -0.15 -9.69 15.56
C PHE A 136 -0.33 -11.11 16.14
N GLY A 137 0.66 -11.99 16.02
CA GLY A 137 0.55 -13.38 16.49
C GLY A 137 -0.34 -14.26 15.62
N GLY A 138 -0.45 -13.96 14.32
CA GLY A 138 -1.11 -14.81 13.33
C GLY A 138 -2.06 -14.08 12.37
N MET A 139 -2.33 -14.72 11.23
CA MET A 139 -3.15 -14.16 10.14
C MET A 139 -4.58 -13.80 10.57
N GLY A 140 -5.20 -14.60 11.43
CA GLY A 140 -6.56 -14.33 11.93
C GLY A 140 -6.64 -13.06 12.77
N ARG A 141 -5.61 -12.76 13.56
CA ARG A 141 -5.54 -11.51 14.34
C ARG A 141 -5.30 -10.30 13.43
N ILE A 142 -4.54 -10.46 12.37
CA ILE A 142 -4.40 -9.41 11.36
C ILE A 142 -5.75 -9.11 10.71
N ALA A 143 -6.50 -10.16 10.32
CA ALA A 143 -7.83 -10.00 9.74
C ALA A 143 -8.80 -9.29 10.71
N GLN A 144 -8.73 -9.63 12.00
CA GLN A 144 -9.49 -8.97 13.05
C GLN A 144 -9.12 -7.49 13.16
N ALA A 145 -7.81 -7.17 13.24
CA ALA A 145 -7.34 -5.79 13.31
C ALA A 145 -7.76 -4.96 12.09
N LYS A 146 -7.69 -5.53 10.86
CA LYS A 146 -8.16 -4.80 9.67
C LYS A 146 -9.68 -4.64 9.67
N GLY A 147 -10.43 -5.61 10.21
CA GLY A 147 -11.88 -5.51 10.41
C GLY A 147 -12.33 -4.39 11.34
N GLU A 148 -11.45 -3.90 12.23
CA GLU A 148 -11.75 -2.80 13.16
C GLU A 148 -12.17 -1.50 12.43
N ILE A 149 -11.73 -1.29 11.18
CA ILE A 149 -12.11 -0.11 10.39
C ILE A 149 -13.62 -0.01 10.20
N LEU A 150 -14.32 -1.14 10.15
CA LEU A 150 -15.76 -1.22 9.96
C LEU A 150 -16.55 -0.64 11.14
N GLY A 151 -15.96 -0.65 12.35
CA GLY A 151 -16.53 -0.01 13.53
C GLY A 151 -16.56 1.52 13.48
N GLY A 152 -15.85 2.13 12.53
CA GLY A 152 -15.91 3.57 12.27
C GLY A 152 -17.04 4.01 11.36
N LEU A 153 -17.73 3.06 10.69
CA LEU A 153 -18.85 3.35 9.80
C LEU A 153 -20.10 3.78 10.58
N GLY A 154 -20.77 4.81 10.07
CA GLY A 154 -22.11 5.16 10.53
C GLY A 154 -23.20 4.24 9.97
N PRO A 155 -24.48 4.46 10.34
CA PRO A 155 -25.60 3.60 9.92
C PRO A 155 -25.79 3.50 8.40
N GLU A 156 -25.44 4.55 7.66
CA GLU A 156 -25.51 4.62 6.19
C GLU A 156 -24.14 4.40 5.54
N GLY A 157 -23.17 3.90 6.30
CA GLY A 157 -21.82 3.66 5.82
C GLY A 157 -21.74 2.48 4.88
N VAL A 158 -20.74 2.49 3.99
CA VAL A 158 -20.49 1.43 3.01
C VAL A 158 -19.16 0.74 3.32
N ALA A 159 -19.21 -0.58 3.47
CA ALA A 159 -18.04 -1.44 3.58
C ALA A 159 -17.62 -1.95 2.20
N VAL A 160 -16.38 -1.65 1.78
CA VAL A 160 -15.78 -2.15 0.54
C VAL A 160 -14.82 -3.28 0.87
N LEU A 161 -15.16 -4.51 0.48
CA LEU A 161 -14.52 -5.73 0.94
C LEU A 161 -13.99 -6.59 -0.22
N ASN A 162 -12.77 -7.10 -0.07
CA ASN A 162 -12.17 -8.00 -1.05
C ASN A 162 -12.77 -9.41 -0.93
N ARG A 163 -13.56 -9.81 -1.94
CA ARG A 163 -14.21 -11.14 -2.01
C ARG A 163 -13.21 -12.28 -2.22
N ASP A 164 -12.08 -12.00 -2.88
CA ASP A 164 -11.04 -13.00 -3.13
C ASP A 164 -10.21 -13.29 -1.88
N ASP A 165 -10.37 -12.52 -0.80
CA ASP A 165 -9.65 -12.73 0.45
C ASP A 165 -10.33 -13.82 1.30
N ARG A 166 -9.52 -14.71 1.88
CA ARG A 166 -9.99 -15.80 2.74
C ARG A 166 -10.80 -15.34 3.96
N TYR A 167 -10.64 -14.09 4.38
CA TYR A 167 -11.33 -13.50 5.52
C TYR A 167 -12.55 -12.66 5.15
N PHE A 168 -12.98 -12.70 3.89
CA PHE A 168 -14.16 -11.97 3.40
C PHE A 168 -15.40 -12.19 4.27
N SER A 169 -15.73 -13.46 4.59
CA SER A 169 -16.92 -13.79 5.39
C SER A 169 -16.86 -13.22 6.81
N LEU A 170 -15.66 -13.13 7.41
CA LEU A 170 -15.47 -12.46 8.71
C LEU A 170 -15.83 -10.98 8.59
N TRP A 171 -15.27 -10.28 7.62
CA TRP A 171 -15.50 -8.85 7.44
C TRP A 171 -16.93 -8.53 7.03
N GLN A 172 -17.54 -9.38 6.22
CA GLN A 172 -18.97 -9.26 5.87
C GLN A 172 -19.85 -9.33 7.11
N SER A 173 -19.53 -10.23 8.06
CA SER A 173 -20.25 -10.32 9.33
C SER A 173 -20.03 -9.10 10.22
N LEU A 174 -18.81 -8.53 10.22
CA LEU A 174 -18.48 -7.34 11.00
C LEU A 174 -19.08 -6.06 10.42
N ALA A 175 -19.33 -6.02 9.12
CA ALA A 175 -19.90 -4.86 8.43
C ALA A 175 -21.40 -4.65 8.70
N SER A 176 -22.12 -5.67 9.19
CA SER A 176 -23.55 -5.56 9.47
C SER A 176 -23.84 -4.50 10.55
N PRO A 177 -24.79 -3.57 10.35
CA PRO A 177 -25.80 -3.51 9.28
C PRO A 177 -25.44 -2.66 8.07
N SER A 178 -24.19 -2.20 7.90
CA SER A 178 -23.78 -1.36 6.78
C SER A 178 -23.96 -2.07 5.43
N GLU A 179 -24.10 -1.29 4.36
CA GLU A 179 -24.07 -1.82 3.00
C GLU A 179 -22.69 -2.40 2.69
N VAL A 180 -22.64 -3.52 1.94
CA VAL A 180 -21.40 -4.14 1.48
C VAL A 180 -21.32 -4.07 -0.03
N ILE A 181 -20.26 -3.43 -0.55
CA ILE A 181 -19.83 -3.56 -1.94
C ILE A 181 -18.59 -4.45 -1.95
N ASP A 182 -18.73 -5.67 -2.39
CA ASP A 182 -17.59 -6.57 -2.53
C ASP A 182 -16.95 -6.44 -3.93
N PHE A 183 -15.64 -6.57 -3.97
CA PHE A 183 -14.86 -6.53 -5.20
C PHE A 183 -13.95 -7.77 -5.32
N GLY A 184 -13.66 -8.18 -6.55
CA GLY A 184 -12.78 -9.32 -6.79
C GLY A 184 -12.45 -9.52 -8.27
N LEU A 185 -11.56 -10.47 -8.54
CA LEU A 185 -11.17 -10.86 -9.90
C LEU A 185 -12.11 -11.92 -10.49
N THR A 186 -13.06 -12.39 -9.70
CA THR A 186 -14.04 -13.40 -10.08
C THR A 186 -15.41 -12.77 -10.31
N PRO A 187 -16.24 -13.31 -11.21
CA PRO A 187 -17.55 -12.75 -11.54
C PRO A 187 -18.59 -12.85 -10.41
N GLU A 188 -18.27 -13.57 -9.32
CA GLU A 188 -19.10 -13.66 -8.13
C GLU A 188 -19.11 -12.38 -7.30
N ALA A 189 -18.08 -11.51 -7.47
CA ALA A 189 -18.03 -10.21 -6.81
C ALA A 189 -18.97 -9.22 -7.51
N ARG A 190 -19.64 -8.37 -6.73
CA ARG A 190 -20.49 -7.29 -7.27
C ARG A 190 -19.71 -6.40 -8.22
N LEU A 191 -18.48 -5.99 -7.83
CA LEU A 191 -17.55 -5.26 -8.70
C LEU A 191 -16.40 -6.19 -9.09
N HIS A 192 -16.27 -6.48 -10.37
CA HIS A 192 -15.21 -7.38 -10.85
C HIS A 192 -14.58 -6.93 -12.17
N ALA A 193 -13.41 -7.50 -12.46
CA ALA A 193 -12.66 -7.29 -13.69
C ALA A 193 -12.81 -8.51 -14.60
N GLY A 194 -13.40 -8.33 -15.76
CA GLY A 194 -13.46 -9.32 -16.85
C GLY A 194 -12.44 -9.04 -17.95
N GLU A 195 -12.23 -10.02 -18.84
CA GLU A 195 -11.41 -9.86 -20.05
C GLU A 195 -10.03 -9.23 -19.81
N LEU A 196 -9.30 -9.76 -18.81
CA LEU A 196 -7.98 -9.26 -18.48
C LEU A 196 -6.99 -9.50 -19.62
N VAL A 197 -6.36 -8.43 -20.10
CA VAL A 197 -5.30 -8.49 -21.10
C VAL A 197 -4.06 -7.80 -20.52
N CYS A 198 -2.93 -8.51 -20.52
CA CYS A 198 -1.64 -7.97 -20.08
C CYS A 198 -0.82 -7.53 -21.29
N ASP A 199 -0.31 -6.30 -21.29
CA ASP A 199 0.59 -5.82 -22.33
C ASP A 199 2.06 -6.24 -22.07
N THR A 200 2.94 -5.94 -23.03
CA THR A 200 4.38 -6.28 -22.93
C THR A 200 5.14 -5.51 -21.86
N ARG A 201 4.48 -4.55 -21.19
CA ARG A 201 5.00 -3.79 -20.05
C ARG A 201 4.41 -4.27 -18.72
N GLY A 202 3.68 -5.39 -18.72
CA GLY A 202 3.05 -5.96 -17.53
C GLY A 202 1.85 -5.17 -17.00
N ARG A 203 1.28 -4.24 -17.79
CA ARG A 203 0.09 -3.46 -17.43
C ARG A 203 -1.16 -4.18 -17.92
N TYR A 204 -2.25 -4.00 -17.20
CA TYR A 204 -3.50 -4.70 -17.48
C TYR A 204 -4.57 -3.76 -18.03
N ALA A 205 -5.24 -4.21 -19.08
CA ALA A 205 -6.53 -3.68 -19.50
C ALA A 205 -7.62 -4.71 -19.14
N PHE A 206 -8.80 -4.24 -18.70
CA PHE A 206 -9.89 -5.10 -18.27
C PHE A 206 -11.24 -4.41 -18.43
N THR A 207 -12.29 -5.21 -18.54
CA THR A 207 -13.69 -4.74 -18.51
C THR A 207 -14.15 -4.64 -17.06
N LEU A 208 -14.53 -3.45 -16.62
CA LEU A 208 -15.07 -3.20 -15.28
C LEU A 208 -16.58 -3.46 -15.30
N THR A 209 -17.04 -4.33 -14.41
CA THR A 209 -18.46 -4.70 -14.28
C THR A 209 -18.92 -4.53 -12.83
N PHE A 210 -20.09 -3.92 -12.62
CA PHE A 210 -20.72 -3.74 -11.31
C PHE A 210 -22.18 -4.18 -11.37
N ASP A 211 -22.61 -5.06 -10.45
CA ASP A 211 -23.97 -5.63 -10.39
C ASP A 211 -24.46 -6.11 -11.77
N ALA A 212 -23.61 -6.88 -12.47
CA ALA A 212 -23.82 -7.39 -13.82
C ALA A 212 -23.91 -6.32 -14.94
N GLN A 213 -23.73 -5.04 -14.63
CA GLN A 213 -23.68 -3.97 -15.61
C GLN A 213 -22.22 -3.66 -15.99
N VAL A 214 -21.91 -3.70 -17.27
CA VAL A 214 -20.59 -3.27 -17.79
C VAL A 214 -20.50 -1.74 -17.67
N LEU A 215 -19.51 -1.27 -16.91
CA LEU A 215 -19.24 0.16 -16.71
C LEU A 215 -18.32 0.73 -17.79
N GLY A 216 -17.37 -0.08 -18.29
CA GLY A 216 -16.46 0.31 -19.35
C GLY A 216 -15.14 -0.48 -19.37
N ARG A 217 -14.29 -0.15 -20.34
CA ARG A 217 -12.94 -0.70 -20.47
C ARG A 217 -11.93 0.20 -19.75
N VAL A 218 -11.16 -0.38 -18.84
CA VAL A 218 -10.07 0.30 -18.11
C VAL A 218 -8.74 -0.13 -18.69
N GLU A 219 -7.87 0.84 -19.01
CA GLU A 219 -6.47 0.61 -19.35
C GLU A 219 -5.61 1.12 -18.18
N LEU A 220 -5.22 0.21 -17.28
CA LEU A 220 -4.51 0.59 -16.07
C LEU A 220 -3.02 0.88 -16.37
N PRO A 221 -2.50 2.08 -16.06
CA PRO A 221 -1.10 2.41 -16.31
C PRO A 221 -0.13 1.72 -15.34
N LEU A 222 -0.65 1.08 -14.28
CA LEU A 222 0.14 0.38 -13.27
C LEU A 222 0.39 -1.07 -13.66
N MET A 223 1.61 -1.55 -13.36
CA MET A 223 2.06 -2.90 -13.63
C MET A 223 1.57 -3.89 -12.56
N GLY A 224 1.33 -5.14 -12.99
CA GLY A 224 1.06 -6.26 -12.10
C GLY A 224 -0.43 -6.51 -11.83
N ARG A 225 -0.81 -7.80 -11.82
CA ARG A 225 -2.20 -8.23 -11.64
C ARG A 225 -2.80 -7.78 -10.29
N HIS A 226 -1.98 -7.66 -9.24
CA HIS A 226 -2.44 -7.16 -7.94
C HIS A 226 -2.95 -5.71 -8.01
N ASN A 227 -2.46 -4.90 -8.96
CA ASN A 227 -2.97 -3.54 -9.17
C ASN A 227 -4.35 -3.52 -9.84
N VAL A 228 -4.77 -4.60 -10.52
CA VAL A 228 -6.17 -4.74 -10.92
C VAL A 228 -7.07 -4.85 -9.69
N SER A 229 -6.71 -5.67 -8.69
CA SER A 229 -7.44 -5.76 -7.43
C SER A 229 -7.45 -4.43 -6.66
N ASN A 230 -6.32 -3.69 -6.63
CA ASN A 230 -6.25 -2.35 -6.05
C ASN A 230 -7.17 -1.36 -6.79
N ALA A 231 -7.23 -1.44 -8.13
CA ALA A 231 -8.12 -0.61 -8.94
C ALA A 231 -9.60 -0.92 -8.69
N LEU A 232 -9.95 -2.19 -8.51
CA LEU A 232 -11.31 -2.59 -8.12
C LEU A 232 -11.69 -2.04 -6.74
N ALA A 233 -10.79 -2.12 -5.75
CA ALA A 233 -11.01 -1.52 -4.43
C ALA A 233 -11.26 -0.01 -4.51
N ALA A 234 -10.44 0.69 -5.30
CA ALA A 234 -10.59 2.14 -5.50
C ALA A 234 -11.87 2.49 -6.27
N ALA A 235 -12.20 1.72 -7.32
CA ALA A 235 -13.44 1.89 -8.08
C ALA A 235 -14.68 1.71 -7.20
N ALA A 236 -14.72 0.64 -6.38
CA ALA A 236 -15.82 0.39 -5.45
C ALA A 236 -15.98 1.55 -4.45
N GLY A 237 -14.87 2.02 -3.87
CA GLY A 237 -14.87 3.18 -2.97
C GLY A 237 -15.36 4.46 -3.65
N ALA A 238 -14.92 4.72 -4.89
CA ALA A 238 -15.33 5.90 -5.65
C ALA A 238 -16.82 5.85 -6.04
N LEU A 239 -17.34 4.69 -6.46
CA LEU A 239 -18.76 4.48 -6.73
C LEU A 239 -19.60 4.69 -5.46
N ALA A 240 -19.16 4.13 -4.31
CA ALA A 240 -19.80 4.35 -3.01
C ALA A 240 -19.83 5.83 -2.61
N MET A 241 -18.84 6.62 -3.06
CA MET A 241 -18.77 8.07 -2.86
C MET A 241 -19.57 8.87 -3.91
N GLY A 242 -20.32 8.19 -4.78
CA GLY A 242 -21.20 8.81 -5.76
C GLY A 242 -20.54 9.27 -7.06
N LEU A 243 -19.33 8.78 -7.39
CA LEU A 243 -18.74 9.04 -8.70
C LEU A 243 -19.52 8.30 -9.79
N SER A 244 -19.60 8.91 -10.97
CA SER A 244 -20.18 8.26 -12.14
C SER A 244 -19.26 7.12 -12.64
N ALA A 245 -19.85 6.11 -13.26
CA ALA A 245 -19.09 5.02 -13.91
C ALA A 245 -18.07 5.56 -14.93
N ALA A 246 -18.43 6.59 -15.69
CA ALA A 246 -17.57 7.22 -16.67
C ALA A 246 -16.34 7.87 -16.01
N ASP A 247 -16.53 8.58 -14.89
CA ASP A 247 -15.42 9.20 -14.14
C ASP A 247 -14.49 8.15 -13.53
N VAL A 248 -15.05 7.04 -13.02
CA VAL A 248 -14.26 5.94 -12.46
C VAL A 248 -13.40 5.29 -13.54
N VAL A 249 -13.99 4.94 -14.70
CA VAL A 249 -13.25 4.30 -15.80
C VAL A 249 -12.16 5.23 -16.34
N ALA A 250 -12.48 6.50 -16.60
CA ALA A 250 -11.52 7.47 -17.11
C ALA A 250 -10.39 7.73 -16.09
N GLY A 251 -10.75 7.97 -14.82
CA GLY A 251 -9.78 8.29 -13.77
C GLY A 251 -8.82 7.15 -13.44
N LEU A 252 -9.23 5.89 -13.55
CA LEU A 252 -8.32 4.75 -13.39
C LEU A 252 -7.23 4.72 -14.47
N GLY A 253 -7.53 5.20 -15.68
CA GLY A 253 -6.54 5.35 -16.76
C GLY A 253 -5.56 6.50 -16.55
N GLU A 254 -5.86 7.45 -15.67
CA GLU A 254 -5.05 8.64 -15.38
C GLU A 254 -4.15 8.47 -14.14
N VAL A 255 -4.22 7.33 -13.46
CA VAL A 255 -3.43 7.07 -12.24
C VAL A 255 -1.94 7.11 -12.54
N VAL A 256 -1.22 7.93 -11.79
CA VAL A 256 0.24 8.04 -11.90
C VAL A 256 0.90 7.01 -10.98
N PRO A 257 1.87 6.21 -11.49
CA PRO A 257 2.64 5.30 -10.65
C PRO A 257 3.37 6.03 -9.52
N THR A 258 3.28 5.48 -8.30
CA THR A 258 4.01 6.03 -7.16
C THR A 258 5.44 5.51 -7.17
N PRO A 259 6.47 6.36 -7.05
CA PRO A 259 7.86 5.92 -6.97
C PRO A 259 8.07 4.83 -5.92
N GLY A 260 8.90 3.83 -6.25
CA GLY A 260 9.16 2.69 -5.35
C GLY A 260 8.00 1.68 -5.24
N ARG A 261 7.00 1.73 -6.16
CA ARG A 261 5.88 0.79 -6.20
C ARG A 261 5.67 0.22 -7.59
N LEU A 262 6.55 -0.72 -7.95
CA LEU A 262 6.60 -1.37 -9.28
C LEU A 262 6.65 -0.35 -10.42
N THR A 263 7.45 0.69 -10.27
CA THR A 263 7.74 1.61 -11.36
C THR A 263 8.85 1.04 -12.24
N VAL A 264 8.68 1.13 -13.56
CA VAL A 264 9.67 0.67 -14.53
C VAL A 264 10.52 1.84 -14.98
N GLU A 265 11.80 1.72 -14.79
CA GLU A 265 12.80 2.70 -15.21
C GLU A 265 13.83 2.05 -16.16
N GLU A 266 14.51 2.87 -16.94
CA GLU A 266 15.65 2.42 -17.75
C GLU A 266 16.87 2.21 -16.84
N GLY A 267 17.55 1.09 -17.01
CA GLY A 267 18.75 0.72 -16.31
C GLY A 267 19.98 0.59 -17.23
N LEU A 268 21.10 0.27 -16.61
CA LEU A 268 22.35 -0.01 -17.33
C LEU A 268 22.15 -1.11 -18.40
N ARG A 269 22.86 -1.01 -19.53
CA ARG A 269 22.85 -1.98 -20.64
C ARG A 269 21.46 -2.24 -21.23
N GLY A 270 20.59 -1.22 -21.21
CA GLY A 270 19.21 -1.35 -21.68
C GLY A 270 18.33 -2.24 -20.81
N ALA A 271 18.73 -2.51 -19.56
CA ALA A 271 17.93 -3.23 -18.59
C ALA A 271 16.67 -2.45 -18.21
N ARG A 272 15.63 -3.17 -17.81
CA ARG A 272 14.42 -2.61 -17.20
C ARG A 272 14.52 -2.77 -15.68
N LEU A 273 14.59 -1.67 -14.95
CA LEU A 273 14.60 -1.67 -13.50
C LEU A 273 13.17 -1.57 -13.00
N LEU A 274 12.70 -2.59 -12.28
CA LEU A 274 11.45 -2.54 -11.53
C LEU A 274 11.77 -2.06 -10.12
N ASP A 275 11.51 -0.78 -9.90
CA ASP A 275 11.64 -0.17 -8.57
C ASP A 275 10.39 -0.48 -7.73
N ASP A 276 10.55 -1.36 -6.76
CA ASP A 276 9.53 -1.70 -5.74
C ASP A 276 10.13 -1.59 -4.32
N THR A 277 10.92 -0.54 -4.10
CA THR A 277 11.79 -0.35 -2.94
C THR A 277 11.10 0.23 -1.71
N TYR A 278 9.85 0.67 -1.82
CA TYR A 278 9.16 1.36 -0.74
C TYR A 278 9.00 0.51 0.53
N ASN A 279 8.57 -0.74 0.40
CA ASN A 279 8.44 -1.69 1.50
C ASN A 279 8.38 -3.14 0.98
N ALA A 280 8.59 -4.12 1.88
CA ALA A 280 8.56 -5.52 1.53
C ALA A 280 7.91 -6.37 2.63
N ASN A 281 7.07 -7.31 2.19
CA ASN A 281 6.54 -8.42 2.97
C ASN A 281 6.44 -9.66 2.07
N PRO A 282 6.25 -10.87 2.60
CA PRO A 282 6.26 -12.09 1.80
C PRO A 282 5.28 -12.10 0.62
N GLY A 283 4.04 -11.64 0.83
CA GLY A 283 3.03 -11.55 -0.23
C GLY A 283 3.41 -10.54 -1.32
N ALA A 284 3.89 -9.36 -0.93
CA ALA A 284 4.33 -8.34 -1.86
C ALA A 284 5.61 -8.74 -2.62
N MET A 285 6.52 -9.51 -1.99
CA MET A 285 7.69 -10.07 -2.68
C MET A 285 7.28 -11.03 -3.80
N LYS A 286 6.39 -11.97 -3.51
CA LYS A 286 5.87 -12.92 -4.51
C LYS A 286 5.17 -12.21 -5.66
N ALA A 287 4.29 -11.25 -5.35
CA ALA A 287 3.57 -10.46 -6.36
C ALA A 287 4.54 -9.66 -7.26
N ALA A 288 5.62 -9.12 -6.70
CA ALA A 288 6.64 -8.40 -7.47
C ALA A 288 7.46 -9.34 -8.36
N ILE A 289 7.82 -10.53 -7.88
CA ILE A 289 8.48 -11.57 -8.69
C ILE A 289 7.57 -12.00 -9.86
N ASP A 290 6.28 -12.21 -9.61
CA ASP A 290 5.33 -12.56 -10.67
C ASP A 290 5.16 -11.43 -11.70
N ALA A 291 5.17 -10.18 -11.24
CA ALA A 291 5.14 -9.03 -12.14
C ALA A 291 6.40 -8.92 -13.00
N LEU A 292 7.59 -9.19 -12.42
CA LEU A 292 8.86 -9.23 -13.16
C LEU A 292 8.81 -10.24 -14.31
N LEU A 293 8.23 -11.41 -14.08
CA LEU A 293 8.13 -12.48 -15.09
C LEU A 293 7.19 -12.14 -16.26
N GLY A 294 6.34 -11.15 -16.12
CA GLY A 294 5.56 -10.57 -17.22
C GLY A 294 6.38 -9.73 -18.19
N LEU A 295 7.65 -9.41 -17.88
CA LEU A 295 8.57 -8.68 -18.72
C LEU A 295 9.51 -9.63 -19.49
N PRO A 296 10.14 -9.19 -20.57
CA PRO A 296 11.18 -9.97 -21.23
C PRO A 296 12.36 -10.28 -20.30
N GLY A 297 12.89 -11.51 -20.34
CA GLY A 297 14.07 -11.93 -19.57
C GLY A 297 15.39 -11.58 -20.24
N PRO A 298 16.54 -11.87 -19.60
CA PRO A 298 16.68 -12.62 -18.33
C PRO A 298 16.19 -11.86 -17.12
N HIS A 299 15.70 -12.59 -16.09
CA HIS A 299 15.07 -12.02 -14.90
C HIS A 299 15.99 -12.08 -13.68
N TRP A 300 16.27 -10.94 -13.09
CA TRP A 300 17.11 -10.78 -11.92
C TRP A 300 16.32 -10.18 -10.75
N CYS A 301 16.56 -10.65 -9.54
CA CYS A 301 16.00 -10.09 -8.32
C CYS A 301 17.12 -9.57 -7.41
N LEU A 302 17.00 -8.34 -6.95
CA LEU A 302 17.85 -7.70 -5.95
C LEU A 302 16.99 -7.39 -4.73
N LEU A 303 17.08 -8.25 -3.70
CA LEU A 303 16.15 -8.23 -2.58
C LEU A 303 16.85 -7.80 -1.28
N GLY A 304 16.38 -6.73 -0.68
CA GLY A 304 16.70 -6.36 0.70
C GLY A 304 15.87 -7.17 1.70
N ALA A 305 16.31 -7.19 2.96
CA ALA A 305 15.57 -7.86 4.02
C ALA A 305 14.15 -7.33 4.17
N MET A 306 13.21 -8.22 4.45
CA MET A 306 11.85 -7.87 4.90
C MET A 306 11.88 -7.55 6.39
N GLY A 307 11.10 -6.57 6.82
CA GLY A 307 10.94 -6.19 8.23
C GLY A 307 9.73 -6.85 8.90
N GLU A 308 9.67 -6.75 10.23
CA GLU A 308 8.47 -7.03 11.06
C GLU A 308 7.96 -8.49 10.97
N LEU A 309 8.87 -9.45 10.75
CA LEU A 309 8.54 -10.87 10.58
C LEU A 309 8.71 -11.70 11.87
N GLY A 310 9.30 -11.11 12.93
CA GLY A 310 9.55 -11.80 14.19
C GLY A 310 10.39 -13.08 14.01
N GLU A 311 10.08 -14.11 14.78
CA GLU A 311 10.81 -15.41 14.75
C GLU A 311 10.69 -16.15 13.41
N ALA A 312 9.65 -15.88 12.63
CA ALA A 312 9.46 -16.49 11.31
C ALA A 312 10.34 -15.90 10.20
N SER A 313 11.17 -14.89 10.52
CA SER A 313 11.93 -14.13 9.53
C SER A 313 12.79 -15.01 8.62
N ALA A 314 13.57 -15.94 9.19
CA ALA A 314 14.45 -16.82 8.43
C ALA A 314 13.66 -17.73 7.46
N ASP A 315 12.58 -18.34 7.94
CA ASP A 315 11.75 -19.25 7.14
C ASP A 315 11.03 -18.53 6.00
N LEU A 316 10.51 -17.32 6.27
CA LEU A 316 9.83 -16.50 5.26
C LEU A 316 10.79 -15.96 4.20
N HIS A 317 12.02 -15.58 4.57
CA HIS A 317 13.05 -15.24 3.58
C HIS A 317 13.45 -16.46 2.73
N ALA A 318 13.65 -17.62 3.36
CA ALA A 318 13.95 -18.87 2.64
C ALA A 318 12.81 -19.26 1.68
N GLU A 319 11.56 -19.04 2.07
CA GLU A 319 10.38 -19.24 1.21
C GLU A 319 10.44 -18.36 -0.05
N ILE A 320 10.82 -17.09 0.08
CA ILE A 320 10.99 -16.20 -1.08
C ILE A 320 12.10 -16.67 -1.99
N GLY A 321 13.23 -17.16 -1.43
CA GLY A 321 14.32 -17.73 -2.22
C GLY A 321 13.87 -18.95 -3.04
N ARG A 322 13.16 -19.90 -2.42
CA ARG A 322 12.58 -21.07 -3.12
C ARG A 322 11.58 -20.62 -4.19
N TYR A 323 10.68 -19.71 -3.84
CA TYR A 323 9.68 -19.17 -4.77
C TYR A 323 10.33 -18.57 -6.01
N ALA A 324 11.33 -17.70 -5.83
CA ALA A 324 12.05 -17.08 -6.94
C ALA A 324 12.68 -18.15 -7.87
N ARG A 325 13.30 -19.20 -7.29
CA ARG A 325 13.87 -20.33 -8.05
C ARG A 325 12.79 -21.09 -8.83
N GLU A 326 11.72 -21.49 -8.18
CA GLU A 326 10.60 -22.22 -8.79
C GLU A 326 9.96 -21.45 -9.93
N ARG A 327 9.94 -20.12 -9.83
CA ARG A 327 9.42 -19.21 -10.87
C ARG A 327 10.40 -18.97 -12.02
N GLY A 328 11.64 -19.49 -11.96
CA GLY A 328 12.61 -19.38 -13.04
C GLY A 328 13.41 -18.08 -13.07
N ILE A 329 13.54 -17.40 -11.93
CA ILE A 329 14.49 -16.29 -11.78
C ILE A 329 15.91 -16.83 -12.01
N THR A 330 16.73 -16.11 -12.77
CA THR A 330 18.07 -16.55 -13.17
C THR A 330 19.17 -16.07 -12.22
N PHE A 331 18.91 -15.00 -11.47
CA PHE A 331 19.85 -14.45 -10.48
C PHE A 331 19.08 -13.86 -9.30
N LEU A 332 19.52 -14.19 -8.09
CA LEU A 332 19.01 -13.61 -6.84
C LEU A 332 20.17 -13.00 -6.04
N GLY A 333 20.25 -11.67 -6.00
CA GLY A 333 21.12 -10.94 -5.06
C GLY A 333 20.34 -10.53 -3.81
N THR A 334 20.90 -10.80 -2.62
CA THR A 334 20.25 -10.41 -1.35
C THR A 334 21.13 -9.50 -0.52
N LEU A 335 20.50 -8.61 0.28
CA LEU A 335 21.15 -7.65 1.16
C LEU A 335 20.47 -7.64 2.53
N GLY A 336 21.27 -7.56 3.59
CA GLY A 336 20.81 -7.62 4.99
C GLY A 336 20.79 -9.03 5.56
N GLU A 337 21.21 -9.17 6.81
CA GLU A 337 21.46 -10.46 7.48
C GLU A 337 20.29 -11.47 7.33
N ALA A 338 19.08 -11.03 7.59
CA ALA A 338 17.89 -11.88 7.48
C ALA A 338 17.66 -12.42 6.06
N ALA A 339 18.07 -11.68 5.02
CA ALA A 339 17.87 -12.04 3.62
C ALA A 339 18.89 -13.08 3.11
N GLU A 340 19.96 -13.37 3.86
CA GLU A 340 20.94 -14.40 3.49
C GLU A 340 20.28 -15.77 3.27
N THR A 341 19.28 -16.10 4.09
CA THR A 341 18.55 -17.37 3.98
C THR A 341 17.81 -17.50 2.65
N ALA A 342 17.37 -16.37 2.04
CA ALA A 342 16.75 -16.40 0.72
C ALA A 342 17.77 -16.75 -0.38
N ALA A 343 18.98 -16.18 -0.36
CA ALA A 343 20.04 -16.53 -1.32
C ALA A 343 20.44 -18.00 -1.17
N ARG A 344 20.59 -18.49 0.05
CA ARG A 344 20.92 -19.89 0.34
C ARG A 344 19.81 -20.85 -0.15
N ALA A 345 18.55 -20.52 0.09
CA ALA A 345 17.40 -21.33 -0.34
C ALA A 345 17.18 -21.29 -1.87
N PHE A 346 17.59 -20.22 -2.53
CA PHE A 346 17.60 -20.12 -3.99
C PHE A 346 18.64 -21.09 -4.61
N GLY A 347 19.82 -21.23 -4.01
CA GLY A 347 20.89 -22.12 -4.45
C GLY A 347 21.75 -21.52 -5.56
N GLU A 348 21.99 -22.26 -6.65
CA GLU A 348 22.83 -21.79 -7.77
C GLU A 348 22.27 -20.51 -8.38
N GLY A 349 23.11 -19.47 -8.53
CA GLY A 349 22.68 -18.11 -8.94
C GLY A 349 22.20 -17.23 -7.80
N GLY A 350 22.19 -17.72 -6.55
CA GLY A 350 21.88 -16.97 -5.34
C GLY A 350 23.15 -16.41 -4.69
N TYR A 351 23.19 -15.07 -4.47
CA TYR A 351 24.33 -14.39 -3.86
C TYR A 351 23.85 -13.49 -2.72
N HIS A 352 24.59 -13.55 -1.60
CA HIS A 352 24.39 -12.62 -0.50
C HIS A 352 25.51 -11.58 -0.47
N PHE A 353 25.17 -10.31 -0.34
CA PHE A 353 26.11 -9.20 -0.34
C PHE A 353 26.18 -8.55 1.04
N SER A 354 27.37 -8.13 1.45
CA SER A 354 27.61 -7.45 2.72
C SER A 354 27.02 -6.03 2.75
N ASP A 355 27.02 -5.36 1.61
CA ASP A 355 26.58 -3.98 1.48
C ASP A 355 26.07 -3.67 0.04
N GLN A 356 25.38 -2.53 -0.11
CA GLN A 356 24.85 -2.09 -1.40
C GLN A 356 25.94 -1.89 -2.46
N ALA A 357 27.11 -1.40 -2.06
CA ALA A 357 28.20 -1.13 -3.01
C ALA A 357 28.75 -2.45 -3.60
N ALA A 358 28.85 -3.51 -2.79
CA ALA A 358 29.24 -4.83 -3.27
C ALA A 358 28.20 -5.40 -4.25
N MET A 359 26.91 -5.29 -3.90
CA MET A 359 25.81 -5.71 -4.80
C MET A 359 25.86 -4.95 -6.13
N VAL A 360 25.94 -3.64 -6.08
CA VAL A 360 25.98 -2.77 -7.28
C VAL A 360 27.20 -3.10 -8.14
N ARG A 361 28.41 -3.28 -7.55
CA ARG A 361 29.61 -3.66 -8.32
C ARG A 361 29.40 -4.98 -9.05
N HIS A 362 28.86 -5.99 -8.37
CA HIS A 362 28.59 -7.29 -8.99
C HIS A 362 27.58 -7.18 -10.12
N VAL A 363 26.47 -6.46 -9.93
CA VAL A 363 25.44 -6.27 -10.93
C VAL A 363 25.99 -5.51 -12.13
N ARG A 364 26.75 -4.43 -11.94
CA ARG A 364 27.40 -3.68 -13.06
C ARG A 364 28.33 -4.55 -13.90
N GLN A 365 28.99 -5.54 -13.31
CA GLN A 365 29.91 -6.45 -14.02
C GLN A 365 29.19 -7.54 -14.81
N HIS A 366 28.11 -8.11 -14.24
CA HIS A 366 27.52 -9.37 -14.72
C HIS A 366 26.11 -9.20 -15.31
N LEU A 367 25.48 -8.02 -15.20
CA LEU A 367 24.12 -7.80 -15.70
C LEU A 367 24.06 -8.06 -17.21
N PRO A 368 23.20 -8.98 -17.66
CA PRO A 368 22.99 -9.22 -19.07
C PRO A 368 22.37 -8.01 -19.76
N GLU A 369 22.56 -7.88 -21.06
CA GLU A 369 21.87 -6.86 -21.88
C GLU A 369 20.36 -7.10 -21.86
N ALA A 370 19.59 -6.02 -21.84
CA ALA A 370 18.13 -6.01 -21.87
C ALA A 370 17.45 -6.85 -20.76
N ALA A 371 18.15 -7.15 -19.66
CA ALA A 371 17.59 -7.85 -18.51
C ALA A 371 16.44 -7.08 -17.87
N SER A 372 15.53 -7.80 -17.21
CA SER A 372 14.55 -7.20 -16.31
C SER A 372 14.96 -7.48 -14.85
N VAL A 373 15.10 -6.41 -14.06
CA VAL A 373 15.68 -6.44 -12.72
C VAL A 373 14.67 -5.88 -11.72
N LEU A 374 14.19 -6.72 -10.80
CA LEU A 374 13.39 -6.27 -9.66
C LEU A 374 14.32 -5.82 -8.52
N VAL A 375 14.08 -4.62 -8.00
CA VAL A 375 14.75 -4.13 -6.79
C VAL A 375 13.68 -3.91 -5.71
N LYS A 376 13.75 -4.66 -4.59
CA LYS A 376 12.74 -4.60 -3.54
C LYS A 376 13.35 -4.88 -2.17
N GLY A 377 12.84 -4.21 -1.13
CA GLY A 377 13.23 -4.43 0.26
C GLY A 377 12.30 -3.70 1.22
N SER A 378 12.44 -3.94 2.51
CA SER A 378 11.76 -3.13 3.52
C SER A 378 12.25 -1.69 3.49
N ARG A 379 11.51 -0.76 4.09
CA ARG A 379 11.92 0.65 4.16
C ARG A 379 13.31 0.81 4.79
N ALA A 380 13.62 0.00 5.80
CA ALA A 380 14.91 0.00 6.48
C ALA A 380 16.07 -0.52 5.61
N ALA A 381 15.79 -1.34 4.59
CA ALA A 381 16.82 -1.86 3.69
C ALA A 381 17.38 -0.81 2.72
N GLY A 382 16.66 0.30 2.51
CA GLY A 382 17.12 1.44 1.70
C GLY A 382 17.45 1.10 0.25
N MET A 383 16.76 0.14 -0.35
CA MET A 383 17.09 -0.41 -1.67
C MET A 383 16.96 0.60 -2.82
N GLU A 384 16.36 1.76 -2.60
CA GLU A 384 16.34 2.87 -3.56
C GLU A 384 17.75 3.35 -3.96
N GLY A 385 18.74 3.18 -3.08
CA GLY A 385 20.15 3.45 -3.40
C GLY A 385 20.70 2.52 -4.49
N VAL A 386 20.25 1.25 -4.50
CA VAL A 386 20.62 0.29 -5.55
C VAL A 386 19.99 0.68 -6.89
N VAL A 387 18.70 1.07 -6.91
CA VAL A 387 18.01 1.56 -8.11
C VAL A 387 18.77 2.76 -8.68
N ALA A 388 19.04 3.77 -7.85
CA ALA A 388 19.76 4.98 -8.29
C ALA A 388 21.13 4.66 -8.90
N ALA A 389 21.87 3.70 -8.32
CA ALA A 389 23.19 3.31 -8.79
C ALA A 389 23.16 2.45 -10.08
N LEU A 390 22.02 1.89 -10.47
CA LEU A 390 21.85 1.07 -11.67
C LEU A 390 21.18 1.83 -12.81
N ARG A 391 20.79 3.09 -12.63
CA ARG A 391 20.35 3.97 -13.72
C ARG A 391 21.50 4.21 -14.72
N PRO A 392 21.20 4.50 -15.99
CA PRO A 392 22.22 4.92 -16.94
C PRO A 392 22.99 6.14 -16.41
N ASP A 393 24.31 6.16 -16.60
CA ASP A 393 25.08 7.35 -16.28
C ASP A 393 24.54 8.49 -17.17
N VAL A 394 23.99 9.54 -16.56
CA VAL A 394 23.54 10.72 -17.32
C VAL A 394 24.79 11.30 -17.98
N SER A 395 24.90 11.08 -19.29
CA SER A 395 25.94 11.72 -20.09
C SER A 395 25.80 13.23 -19.89
N ARG A 396 26.75 13.82 -19.16
CA ARG A 396 26.88 15.28 -19.02
C ARG A 396 27.26 15.91 -20.35
#